data_2b6d7d88668a797c2b79e3c58c62a775
#
_entry.id   2b6d7d88668a797c2b79e3c58c62a775
#
_cell.length_a   1.000
_cell.length_b   1.000
_cell.length_c   1.000
_cell.angle_alpha   90.00
_cell.angle_beta   90.00
_cell.angle_gamma   90.00
#
_symmetry.space_group_name_H-M   'P 1'
#
loop_
_entity.id
_entity.type
_entity.pdbx_description
1 polymer ?
#
loop_
_entity_poly.entity_id
_entity_poly.type
_entity_poly.pdbx_seq_one_letter_code
_entity_poly.pdbx_strand_id
1 'polypeptide(L)'
;MKYLVIRFRQMGDAVIATCLLNSIKENDPQADVTFVLNQKIEPLFRGHPSIDHIITFTERERHSLWRNFGKMWRVVRRDHYDVIIDMRSTVNTMGFALFSPSSRYRIGLEKSYTRWVYNHRIHRFRKGDTAISHDLDMLRPLGFKRLDPHISLSVTDDERRRYARYLQEQGIDLAKPIVLVGVSAKLDEKRWPLKYMAFITQRLIARRPEAQIVFNYAPGKEAADAAEVYDLCGHDAHIFLGVEAKSQRELSVLATFVTFYFGNEGGARHIMHAHGKPSFVVVSPGRDPRTWIPCDNVPASWASLDELMPPEEQLGLPYDELYARITPQFVWGKVERFLDENGL
;
A
#
# COMPACT_ATOMS: atom_id res chain seq x y z
N MET A 1 0.36 23.90 14.23
CA MET A 1 1.65 23.34 14.70
C MET A 1 2.46 22.82 13.53
N LYS A 2 3.80 22.68 13.68
CA LYS A 2 4.68 22.04 12.69
C LYS A 2 4.93 20.58 13.04
N TYR A 3 4.62 19.71 12.12
CA TYR A 3 4.72 18.25 12.27
C TYR A 3 5.82 17.68 11.38
N LEU A 4 6.62 16.77 11.92
CA LEU A 4 7.57 15.93 11.19
C LEU A 4 7.13 14.47 11.35
N VAL A 5 6.64 13.86 10.28
CA VAL A 5 6.19 12.45 10.27
C VAL A 5 7.19 11.61 9.48
N ILE A 6 7.75 10.57 10.09
CA ILE A 6 8.81 9.75 9.52
C ILE A 6 8.33 8.34 9.21
N ARG A 7 8.38 7.94 7.93
CA ARG A 7 7.98 6.58 7.46
C ARG A 7 8.97 6.00 6.45
N PHE A 8 10.12 5.50 6.92
CA PHE A 8 11.11 4.78 6.08
C PHE A 8 10.71 3.32 5.90
N ARG A 9 9.76 3.04 5.03
CA ARG A 9 9.32 1.68 4.70
C ARG A 9 9.00 1.50 3.22
N GLN A 10 8.44 0.33 2.88
CA GLN A 10 7.93 0.04 1.55
C GLN A 10 6.73 0.94 1.21
N MET A 11 6.40 0.99 -0.07
CA MET A 11 5.33 1.81 -0.61
C MET A 11 3.98 1.62 0.12
N GLY A 12 3.55 0.37 0.32
CA GLY A 12 2.27 0.09 0.97
C GLY A 12 2.16 0.67 2.38
N ASP A 13 3.20 0.52 3.20
CA ASP A 13 3.25 1.11 4.54
C ASP A 13 3.14 2.65 4.51
N ALA A 14 3.75 3.30 3.51
CA ALA A 14 3.69 4.75 3.40
C ALA A 14 2.32 5.23 2.92
N VAL A 15 1.64 4.47 2.06
CA VAL A 15 0.25 4.74 1.66
C VAL A 15 -0.68 4.61 2.86
N ILE A 16 -0.54 3.55 3.66
CA ILE A 16 -1.34 3.39 4.89
C ILE A 16 -1.15 4.58 5.83
N ALA A 17 0.08 5.07 6.00
CA ALA A 17 0.37 6.20 6.88
C ALA A 17 -0.35 7.51 6.50
N THR A 18 -0.98 7.60 5.32
CA THR A 18 -1.77 8.78 4.94
C THR A 18 -3.00 8.99 5.82
N CYS A 19 -3.57 7.93 6.42
CA CYS A 19 -4.64 8.06 7.41
C CYS A 19 -4.22 8.93 8.61
N LEU A 20 -2.98 8.77 9.08
CA LEU A 20 -2.41 9.60 10.14
C LEU A 20 -2.26 11.06 9.69
N LEU A 21 -1.79 11.31 8.46
CA LEU A 21 -1.65 12.66 7.90
C LEU A 21 -3.00 13.35 7.71
N ASN A 22 -4.01 12.61 7.22
CA ASN A 22 -5.37 13.10 7.08
C ASN A 22 -5.96 13.48 8.45
N SER A 23 -5.79 12.61 9.45
CA SER A 23 -6.22 12.88 10.83
C SER A 23 -5.55 14.11 11.44
N ILE A 24 -4.28 14.37 11.14
CA ILE A 24 -3.60 15.61 11.57
C ILE A 24 -4.31 16.83 10.99
N LYS A 25 -4.52 16.87 9.67
CA LYS A 25 -5.17 18.00 9.00
C LYS A 25 -6.63 18.19 9.42
N GLU A 26 -7.35 17.13 9.73
CA GLU A 26 -8.72 17.21 10.23
C GLU A 26 -8.81 17.84 11.62
N ASN A 27 -7.85 17.55 12.50
CA ASN A 27 -7.84 18.11 13.87
C ASN A 27 -7.07 19.44 13.98
N ASP A 28 -6.12 19.69 13.10
CA ASP A 28 -5.34 20.92 13.00
C ASP A 28 -5.26 21.36 11.52
N PRO A 29 -6.29 22.02 10.97
CA PRO A 29 -6.31 22.44 9.56
C PRO A 29 -5.16 23.40 9.19
N GLN A 30 -4.55 24.07 10.17
CA GLN A 30 -3.37 24.96 10.00
C GLN A 30 -2.05 24.23 10.25
N ALA A 31 -2.07 22.91 10.41
CA ALA A 31 -0.84 22.14 10.56
C ALA A 31 0.07 22.32 9.35
N ASP A 32 1.37 22.53 9.61
CA ASP A 32 2.44 22.46 8.60
C ASP A 32 3.05 21.05 8.70
N VAL A 33 2.72 20.18 7.75
CA VAL A 33 3.05 18.75 7.80
C VAL A 33 4.18 18.43 6.84
N THR A 34 5.32 18.05 7.40
CA THR A 34 6.47 17.52 6.66
C THR A 34 6.50 16.00 6.72
N PHE A 35 6.43 15.34 5.58
CA PHE A 35 6.50 13.88 5.48
C PHE A 35 7.88 13.41 5.02
N VAL A 36 8.52 12.54 5.80
CA VAL A 36 9.88 12.02 5.53
C VAL A 36 9.81 10.61 4.98
N LEU A 37 10.31 10.44 3.77
CA LEU A 37 10.15 9.22 2.96
C LEU A 37 11.47 8.72 2.34
N ASN A 38 11.43 7.51 1.84
CA ASN A 38 12.42 7.01 0.88
C ASN A 38 12.25 7.73 -0.47
N GLN A 39 13.35 8.17 -1.08
CA GLN A 39 13.31 8.90 -2.35
C GLN A 39 12.53 8.17 -3.45
N LYS A 40 12.62 6.84 -3.53
CA LYS A 40 11.96 6.04 -4.58
C LYS A 40 10.44 6.12 -4.58
N ILE A 41 9.82 6.42 -3.43
CA ILE A 41 8.36 6.46 -3.28
C ILE A 41 7.80 7.89 -3.21
N GLU A 42 8.66 8.91 -3.17
CA GLU A 42 8.27 10.31 -3.08
C GLU A 42 7.28 10.72 -4.18
N PRO A 43 7.48 10.35 -5.47
CA PRO A 43 6.57 10.81 -6.53
C PRO A 43 5.10 10.42 -6.29
N LEU A 44 4.87 9.32 -5.54
CA LEU A 44 3.51 8.86 -5.23
C LEU A 44 2.71 9.86 -4.37
N PHE A 45 3.40 10.65 -3.54
CA PHE A 45 2.77 11.56 -2.57
C PHE A 45 2.73 13.02 -3.02
N ARG A 46 3.18 13.34 -4.23
CA ARG A 46 3.13 14.71 -4.78
C ARG A 46 1.70 15.21 -4.89
N GLY A 47 1.47 16.42 -4.38
CA GLY A 47 0.15 17.05 -4.42
C GLY A 47 -0.87 16.46 -3.44
N HIS A 48 -0.43 15.67 -2.46
CA HIS A 48 -1.32 15.15 -1.43
C HIS A 48 -1.77 16.30 -0.50
N PRO A 49 -3.09 16.49 -0.27
CA PRO A 49 -3.61 17.65 0.45
C PRO A 49 -3.18 17.73 1.92
N SER A 50 -2.85 16.59 2.53
CA SER A 50 -2.40 16.51 3.92
C SER A 50 -0.88 16.58 4.08
N ILE A 51 -0.12 16.91 3.02
CA ILE A 51 1.35 17.01 3.03
C ILE A 51 1.76 18.36 2.47
N ASP A 52 2.35 19.22 3.30
CA ASP A 52 2.86 20.51 2.86
C ASP A 52 4.29 20.40 2.32
N HIS A 53 5.11 19.55 2.94
CA HIS A 53 6.51 19.35 2.55
C HIS A 53 6.89 17.87 2.53
N ILE A 54 7.75 17.49 1.59
CA ILE A 54 8.32 16.14 1.52
C ILE A 54 9.84 16.24 1.66
N ILE A 55 10.40 15.46 2.58
CA ILE A 55 11.83 15.26 2.72
C ILE A 55 12.17 13.82 2.38
N THR A 56 13.08 13.65 1.42
CA THR A 56 13.46 12.32 0.95
C THR A 56 14.85 11.92 1.43
N PHE A 57 15.04 10.63 1.63
CA PHE A 57 16.35 10.04 1.91
C PHE A 57 16.66 8.99 0.85
N THR A 58 17.84 9.12 0.24
CA THR A 58 18.39 8.14 -0.70
C THR A 58 18.81 6.86 0.02
N GLU A 59 18.94 5.75 -0.70
CA GLU A 59 19.50 4.52 -0.14
C GLU A 59 20.92 4.75 0.41
N ARG A 60 21.75 5.50 -0.32
CA ARG A 60 23.11 5.83 0.09
C ARG A 60 23.18 6.63 1.40
N GLU A 61 22.23 7.54 1.64
CA GLU A 61 22.12 8.28 2.91
C GLU A 61 21.69 7.36 4.05
N ARG A 62 20.72 6.51 3.83
CA ARG A 62 20.18 5.61 4.85
C ARG A 62 21.12 4.47 5.25
N HIS A 63 21.96 3.99 4.35
CA HIS A 63 22.96 2.94 4.64
C HIS A 63 24.23 3.48 5.29
N SER A 64 24.44 4.78 5.35
CA SER A 64 25.56 5.40 6.03
C SER A 64 25.09 6.11 7.30
N LEU A 65 25.46 5.63 8.47
CA LEU A 65 25.06 6.23 9.75
C LEU A 65 25.43 7.71 9.81
N TRP A 66 26.65 8.08 9.43
CA TRP A 66 27.12 9.48 9.44
C TRP A 66 26.29 10.39 8.53
N ARG A 67 26.02 9.95 7.29
CA ARG A 67 25.20 10.73 6.34
C ARG A 67 23.77 10.84 6.82
N ASN A 68 23.22 9.74 7.33
CA ASN A 68 21.86 9.68 7.85
C ASN A 68 21.69 10.62 9.04
N PHE A 69 22.52 10.50 10.05
CA PHE A 69 22.47 11.36 11.24
C PHE A 69 22.76 12.83 10.91
N GLY A 70 23.77 13.10 10.07
CA GLY A 70 24.09 14.46 9.62
C GLY A 70 22.94 15.12 8.83
N LYS A 71 22.17 14.34 8.04
CA LYS A 71 20.99 14.86 7.36
C LYS A 71 19.83 15.08 8.32
N MET A 72 19.55 14.14 9.24
CA MET A 72 18.54 14.33 10.27
C MET A 72 18.79 15.57 11.12
N TRP A 73 20.05 15.76 11.56
CA TRP A 73 20.46 16.95 12.31
C TRP A 73 20.21 18.25 11.52
N ARG A 74 20.59 18.29 10.23
CA ARG A 74 20.35 19.46 9.37
C ARG A 74 18.87 19.78 9.20
N VAL A 75 18.03 18.75 9.03
CA VAL A 75 16.58 18.90 8.89
C VAL A 75 16.00 19.59 10.11
N VAL A 76 16.25 19.05 11.32
CA VAL A 76 15.63 19.57 12.53
C VAL A 76 16.30 20.84 13.07
N ARG A 77 17.49 21.21 12.56
CA ARG A 77 18.15 22.50 12.88
C ARG A 77 17.72 23.61 11.96
N ARG A 78 17.36 23.27 10.71
CA ARG A 78 16.83 24.24 9.75
C ARG A 78 15.41 24.66 10.10
N ASP A 79 14.58 23.68 10.46
CA ASP A 79 13.18 23.88 10.79
C ASP A 79 12.89 23.35 12.19
N HIS A 80 12.26 24.18 13.03
CA HIS A 80 11.79 23.74 14.34
C HIS A 80 10.45 23.03 14.18
N TYR A 81 10.34 21.80 14.70
CA TYR A 81 9.10 21.01 14.70
C TYR A 81 8.54 20.91 16.11
N ASP A 82 7.25 21.24 16.27
CA ASP A 82 6.53 21.10 17.54
C ASP A 82 6.27 19.62 17.87
N VAL A 83 6.00 18.84 16.82
CA VAL A 83 5.63 17.43 16.90
C VAL A 83 6.50 16.60 15.95
N ILE A 84 7.17 15.59 16.49
CA ILE A 84 7.92 14.58 15.72
C ILE A 84 7.28 13.23 15.95
N ILE A 85 6.82 12.58 14.87
CA ILE A 85 6.21 11.24 14.90
C ILE A 85 7.12 10.29 14.13
N ASP A 86 7.84 9.44 14.87
CA ASP A 86 8.68 8.40 14.27
C ASP A 86 7.97 7.05 14.28
N MET A 87 7.32 6.74 13.17
CA MET A 87 6.55 5.50 12.99
C MET A 87 7.42 4.24 12.88
N ARG A 88 8.75 4.36 12.91
CA ARG A 88 9.71 3.25 12.86
C ARG A 88 10.48 3.06 14.16
N SER A 89 10.88 4.16 14.76
CA SER A 89 11.66 4.22 16.02
C SER A 89 12.87 3.27 15.99
N THR A 90 13.67 3.40 14.91
CA THR A 90 14.90 2.63 14.71
C THR A 90 16.12 3.55 14.84
N VAL A 91 17.32 2.98 14.96
CA VAL A 91 18.55 3.75 14.92
C VAL A 91 18.61 4.68 13.70
N ASN A 92 18.07 4.22 12.56
CA ASN A 92 18.07 4.98 11.31
C ASN A 92 17.03 6.14 11.27
N THR A 93 16.19 6.29 12.30
CA THR A 93 15.13 7.33 12.34
C THR A 93 15.12 8.13 13.63
N MET A 94 15.57 7.56 14.73
CA MET A 94 15.50 8.20 16.06
C MET A 94 16.28 9.52 16.17
N GLY A 95 17.24 9.78 15.26
CA GLY A 95 18.05 11.00 15.26
C GLY A 95 17.19 12.26 15.11
N PHE A 96 16.05 12.22 14.40
CA PHE A 96 15.15 13.36 14.31
C PHE A 96 14.69 13.84 15.71
N ALA A 97 14.22 12.91 16.54
CA ALA A 97 13.76 13.20 17.90
C ALA A 97 14.92 13.49 18.84
N LEU A 98 16.05 12.79 18.69
CA LEU A 98 17.24 12.96 19.52
C LEU A 98 17.84 14.38 19.38
N PHE A 99 17.88 14.92 18.15
CA PHE A 99 18.41 16.25 17.85
C PHE A 99 17.40 17.39 18.05
N SER A 100 16.18 17.07 18.50
CA SER A 100 15.12 18.04 18.76
C SER A 100 14.58 17.95 20.18
N PRO A 101 15.41 18.14 21.23
CA PRO A 101 14.96 18.02 22.61
C PRO A 101 13.89 19.06 22.99
N SER A 102 13.82 20.18 22.29
CA SER A 102 12.85 21.26 22.47
C SER A 102 11.49 20.99 21.84
N SER A 103 11.36 19.96 20.98
CA SER A 103 10.06 19.59 20.44
C SER A 103 9.12 19.11 21.55
N ARG A 104 7.92 19.71 21.58
CA ARG A 104 6.91 19.44 22.62
C ARG A 104 6.51 17.97 22.65
N TYR A 105 6.30 17.38 21.47
CA TYR A 105 5.93 15.98 21.31
C TYR A 105 6.98 15.25 20.46
N ARG A 106 7.64 14.28 21.05
CA ARG A 106 8.51 13.33 20.37
C ARG A 106 7.91 11.95 20.57
N ILE A 107 7.13 11.51 19.57
CA ILE A 107 6.31 10.31 19.62
C ILE A 107 7.02 9.20 18.87
N GLY A 108 7.14 8.04 19.48
CA GLY A 108 7.76 6.87 18.88
C GLY A 108 7.28 5.56 19.50
N LEU A 109 7.76 4.44 18.95
CA LEU A 109 7.39 3.11 19.43
C LEU A 109 8.17 2.74 20.70
N GLU A 110 7.51 2.06 21.59
CA GLU A 110 8.12 1.53 22.83
C GLU A 110 9.11 0.41 22.51
N LYS A 111 10.39 0.69 22.73
CA LYS A 111 11.51 -0.25 22.66
C LYS A 111 12.48 0.04 23.80
N SER A 112 13.29 -0.93 24.21
CA SER A 112 14.21 -0.76 25.33
C SER A 112 15.14 0.45 25.16
N TYR A 113 15.67 0.65 23.95
CA TYR A 113 16.63 1.73 23.63
C TYR A 113 15.97 3.08 23.27
N THR A 114 14.62 3.16 23.17
CA THR A 114 13.92 4.40 22.80
C THR A 114 13.48 5.26 23.98
N ARG A 115 13.67 4.76 25.19
CA ARG A 115 13.21 5.40 26.45
C ARG A 115 13.66 6.85 26.62
N TRP A 116 14.87 7.16 26.19
CA TRP A 116 15.48 8.48 26.37
C TRP A 116 15.28 9.42 25.18
N VAL A 117 14.76 8.91 24.07
CA VAL A 117 14.58 9.65 22.82
C VAL A 117 13.18 10.25 22.72
N TYR A 118 12.16 9.45 23.01
CA TYR A 118 10.76 9.88 22.89
C TYR A 118 10.16 10.17 24.26
N ASN A 119 9.49 11.33 24.36
CA ASN A 119 8.75 11.69 25.57
C ASN A 119 7.33 11.07 25.60
N HIS A 120 6.84 10.62 24.43
CA HIS A 120 5.62 9.82 24.30
C HIS A 120 5.93 8.52 23.56
N ARG A 121 5.56 7.38 24.15
CA ARG A 121 5.85 6.07 23.60
C ARG A 121 4.58 5.28 23.41
N ILE A 122 4.38 4.77 22.19
CA ILE A 122 3.23 3.95 21.82
C ILE A 122 3.69 2.50 21.79
N HIS A 123 2.79 1.59 22.18
CA HIS A 123 3.09 0.17 22.16
C HIS A 123 3.52 -0.32 20.76
N ARG A 124 4.33 -1.36 20.74
CA ARG A 124 4.66 -2.05 19.48
C ARG A 124 3.42 -2.77 18.96
N PHE A 125 3.42 -3.03 17.66
CA PHE A 125 2.37 -3.80 17.00
C PHE A 125 2.06 -5.10 17.77
N ARG A 126 0.80 -5.33 18.12
CA ARG A 126 0.31 -6.46 18.89
C ARG A 126 -0.62 -7.32 18.04
N LYS A 127 -0.86 -8.56 18.47
CA LYS A 127 -1.88 -9.40 17.84
C LYS A 127 -3.26 -8.73 17.98
N GLY A 128 -3.94 -8.57 16.85
CA GLY A 128 -5.23 -7.89 16.76
C GLY A 128 -5.15 -6.42 16.31
N ASP A 129 -3.96 -5.81 16.31
CA ASP A 129 -3.79 -4.49 15.71
C ASP A 129 -3.91 -4.59 14.19
N THR A 130 -4.56 -3.61 13.59
CA THR A 130 -4.43 -3.36 12.13
C THR A 130 -3.34 -2.33 11.88
N ALA A 131 -2.80 -2.28 10.68
CA ALA A 131 -1.78 -1.30 10.32
C ALA A 131 -2.31 0.15 10.49
N ILE A 132 -3.59 0.37 10.17
CA ILE A 132 -4.26 1.67 10.34
C ILE A 132 -4.43 2.01 11.82
N SER A 133 -4.99 1.10 12.63
CA SER A 133 -5.22 1.38 14.06
C SER A 133 -3.91 1.70 14.78
N HIS A 134 -2.86 0.94 14.47
CA HIS A 134 -1.53 1.16 15.05
C HIS A 134 -0.89 2.48 14.59
N ASP A 135 -1.05 2.86 13.32
CA ASP A 135 -0.56 4.14 12.82
C ASP A 135 -1.32 5.32 13.46
N LEU A 136 -2.65 5.20 13.62
CA LEU A 136 -3.49 6.20 14.29
C LEU A 136 -3.21 6.32 15.79
N ASP A 137 -2.84 5.23 16.46
CA ASP A 137 -2.43 5.26 17.87
C ASP A 137 -1.24 6.21 18.13
N MET A 138 -0.40 6.48 17.11
CA MET A 138 0.67 7.49 17.22
C MET A 138 0.14 8.90 17.50
N LEU A 139 -1.13 9.19 17.21
CA LEU A 139 -1.78 10.48 17.47
C LEU A 139 -2.40 10.59 18.87
N ARG A 140 -2.49 9.49 19.62
CA ARG A 140 -3.10 9.47 20.96
C ARG A 140 -2.52 10.52 21.92
N PRO A 141 -1.18 10.78 21.99
CA PRO A 141 -0.61 11.79 22.87
C PRO A 141 -1.06 13.22 22.54
N LEU A 142 -1.54 13.47 21.32
CA LEU A 142 -2.01 14.78 20.89
C LEU A 142 -3.46 15.08 21.32
N GLY A 143 -4.19 14.06 21.82
CA GLY A 143 -5.57 14.22 22.28
C GLY A 143 -6.57 14.47 21.15
N PHE A 144 -6.24 14.07 19.92
CA PHE A 144 -7.13 14.22 18.78
C PHE A 144 -8.43 13.44 18.96
N LYS A 145 -9.56 14.06 18.62
CA LYS A 145 -10.90 13.49 18.79
C LYS A 145 -11.40 12.79 17.54
N ARG A 146 -10.91 13.20 16.38
CA ARG A 146 -11.27 12.66 15.08
C ARG A 146 -10.10 11.94 14.49
N LEU A 147 -10.22 10.63 14.34
CA LEU A 147 -9.20 9.78 13.72
C LEU A 147 -9.82 9.22 12.43
N ASP A 148 -9.31 9.65 11.30
CA ASP A 148 -9.75 9.22 9.99
C ASP A 148 -8.98 7.95 9.57
N PRO A 149 -9.62 6.78 9.48
CA PRO A 149 -8.97 5.56 9.01
C PRO A 149 -8.71 5.56 7.50
N HIS A 150 -9.27 6.52 6.78
CA HIS A 150 -9.19 6.56 5.32
C HIS A 150 -7.78 6.84 4.85
N ILE A 151 -7.28 5.96 3.97
CA ILE A 151 -6.02 6.17 3.26
C ILE A 151 -6.29 6.81 1.91
N SER A 152 -5.44 7.75 1.49
CA SER A 152 -5.67 8.52 0.28
C SER A 152 -4.39 8.80 -0.50
N LEU A 153 -4.55 8.98 -1.80
CA LEU A 153 -3.53 9.48 -2.71
C LEU A 153 -4.18 10.52 -3.64
N SER A 154 -3.36 11.39 -4.19
CA SER A 154 -3.84 12.42 -5.12
C SER A 154 -3.13 12.33 -6.45
N VAL A 155 -3.86 12.56 -7.52
CA VAL A 155 -3.34 12.75 -8.87
C VAL A 155 -3.88 14.05 -9.44
N THR A 156 -3.12 14.69 -10.31
CA THR A 156 -3.57 15.92 -10.95
C THR A 156 -4.45 15.62 -12.16
N ASP A 157 -5.32 16.56 -12.53
CA ASP A 157 -6.15 16.42 -13.74
C ASP A 157 -5.30 16.30 -15.01
N ASP A 158 -4.13 16.95 -15.05
CA ASP A 158 -3.21 16.83 -16.18
C ASP A 158 -2.62 15.42 -16.30
N GLU A 159 -2.22 14.80 -15.20
CA GLU A 159 -1.75 13.42 -15.19
C GLU A 159 -2.86 12.48 -15.65
N ARG A 160 -4.07 12.69 -15.13
CA ARG A 160 -5.24 11.90 -15.49
C ARG A 160 -5.58 12.04 -16.98
N ARG A 161 -5.59 13.27 -17.52
CA ARG A 161 -5.86 13.50 -18.97
C ARG A 161 -4.80 12.87 -19.85
N ARG A 162 -3.49 12.98 -19.50
CA ARG A 162 -2.41 12.36 -20.27
C ARG A 162 -2.52 10.84 -20.26
N TYR A 163 -2.80 10.26 -19.11
CA TYR A 163 -2.91 8.81 -18.99
C TYR A 163 -4.18 8.27 -19.65
N ALA A 164 -5.28 9.01 -19.66
CA ALA A 164 -6.49 8.69 -20.42
C ALA A 164 -6.21 8.55 -21.92
N ARG A 165 -5.45 9.49 -22.50
CA ARG A 165 -5.03 9.41 -23.92
C ARG A 165 -4.16 8.18 -24.16
N TYR A 166 -3.18 7.92 -23.30
CA TYR A 166 -2.35 6.72 -23.39
C TYR A 166 -3.20 5.43 -23.36
N LEU A 167 -4.16 5.33 -22.46
CA LEU A 167 -5.07 4.17 -22.40
C LEU A 167 -5.86 4.00 -23.71
N GLN A 168 -6.40 5.08 -24.26
CA GLN A 168 -7.12 5.05 -25.54
C GLN A 168 -6.19 4.67 -26.72
N GLU A 169 -4.95 5.16 -26.76
CA GLU A 169 -3.93 4.77 -27.72
C GLU A 169 -3.56 3.28 -27.65
N GLN A 170 -3.68 2.68 -26.45
CA GLN A 170 -3.53 1.23 -26.23
C GLN A 170 -4.81 0.43 -26.52
N GLY A 171 -5.87 1.06 -27.00
CA GLY A 171 -7.13 0.39 -27.36
C GLY A 171 -8.13 0.25 -26.20
N ILE A 172 -7.85 0.84 -25.03
CA ILE A 172 -8.80 0.84 -23.88
C ILE A 172 -9.95 1.80 -24.16
N ASP A 173 -11.18 1.30 -24.03
CA ASP A 173 -12.40 2.09 -24.03
C ASP A 173 -12.71 2.57 -22.59
N LEU A 174 -12.55 3.86 -22.34
CA LEU A 174 -12.76 4.42 -21.00
C LEU A 174 -14.24 4.40 -20.53
N ALA A 175 -15.17 4.07 -21.41
CA ALA A 175 -16.58 3.89 -21.04
C ALA A 175 -16.87 2.48 -20.47
N LYS A 176 -15.95 1.55 -20.65
CA LYS A 176 -16.08 0.17 -20.17
C LYS A 176 -15.34 -0.06 -18.85
N PRO A 177 -15.76 -1.05 -18.04
CA PRO A 177 -15.06 -1.40 -16.83
C PRO A 177 -13.61 -1.84 -17.10
N ILE A 178 -12.68 -1.36 -16.27
CA ILE A 178 -11.28 -1.80 -16.26
C ILE A 178 -11.03 -2.59 -14.99
N VAL A 179 -10.65 -3.86 -15.16
CA VAL A 179 -10.23 -4.73 -14.06
C VAL A 179 -8.70 -4.80 -14.05
N LEU A 180 -8.08 -4.36 -12.97
CA LEU A 180 -6.65 -4.48 -12.80
C LEU A 180 -6.31 -5.78 -12.09
N VAL A 181 -5.51 -6.64 -12.73
CA VAL A 181 -5.09 -7.92 -12.15
C VAL A 181 -3.61 -7.88 -11.80
N GLY A 182 -3.32 -8.00 -10.50
CA GLY A 182 -1.96 -8.12 -9.97
C GLY A 182 -1.46 -9.55 -10.12
N VAL A 183 -1.02 -9.92 -11.33
CA VAL A 183 -0.73 -11.31 -11.74
C VAL A 183 0.44 -11.94 -11.02
N SER A 184 1.41 -11.13 -10.59
CA SER A 184 2.63 -11.60 -9.97
C SER A 184 2.96 -10.86 -8.66
N ALA A 185 4.05 -11.20 -8.02
CA ALA A 185 4.57 -10.53 -6.84
C ALA A 185 6.11 -10.51 -6.88
N LYS A 186 6.68 -9.43 -6.33
CA LYS A 186 8.14 -9.25 -6.23
C LYS A 186 8.85 -10.40 -5.49
N LEU A 187 8.17 -10.97 -4.49
CA LEU A 187 8.68 -12.07 -3.67
C LEU A 187 7.94 -13.33 -4.07
N ASP A 188 8.68 -14.40 -4.37
CA ASP A 188 8.11 -15.69 -4.79
C ASP A 188 7.13 -16.26 -3.76
N GLU A 189 7.43 -16.08 -2.49
CA GLU A 189 6.56 -16.46 -1.36
C GLU A 189 5.20 -15.71 -1.34
N LYS A 190 5.02 -14.69 -2.17
CA LYS A 190 3.76 -13.94 -2.30
C LYS A 190 3.07 -14.19 -3.63
N ARG A 191 3.64 -15.03 -4.47
CA ARG A 191 3.14 -15.32 -5.81
C ARG A 191 2.25 -16.55 -5.80
N TRP A 192 0.95 -16.31 -5.92
CA TRP A 192 -0.02 -17.39 -6.11
C TRP A 192 0.22 -18.08 -7.45
N PRO A 193 -0.03 -19.41 -7.60
CA PRO A 193 0.27 -20.15 -8.84
C PRO A 193 -0.33 -19.49 -10.08
N LEU A 194 0.51 -19.27 -11.11
CA LEU A 194 0.11 -18.51 -12.32
C LEU A 194 -1.08 -19.16 -13.05
N LYS A 195 -1.15 -20.50 -13.09
CA LYS A 195 -2.32 -21.24 -13.64
C LYS A 195 -3.63 -20.94 -12.91
N TYR A 196 -3.54 -20.61 -11.62
CA TYR A 196 -4.71 -20.23 -10.82
C TYR A 196 -5.10 -18.78 -11.08
N MET A 197 -4.11 -17.92 -11.27
CA MET A 197 -4.31 -16.52 -11.70
C MET A 197 -5.00 -16.47 -13.08
N ALA A 198 -4.55 -17.29 -14.04
CA ALA A 198 -5.17 -17.43 -15.35
C ALA A 198 -6.63 -17.88 -15.25
N PHE A 199 -6.91 -18.88 -14.40
CA PHE A 199 -8.29 -19.35 -14.17
C PHE A 199 -9.22 -18.23 -13.70
N ILE A 200 -8.79 -17.43 -12.70
CA ILE A 200 -9.61 -16.30 -12.22
C ILE A 200 -9.77 -15.23 -13.30
N THR A 201 -8.71 -14.92 -14.04
CA THR A 201 -8.78 -13.97 -15.16
C THR A 201 -9.81 -14.37 -16.18
N GLN A 202 -9.83 -15.64 -16.61
CA GLN A 202 -10.83 -16.17 -17.53
C GLN A 202 -12.25 -16.11 -16.96
N ARG A 203 -12.42 -16.38 -15.65
CA ARG A 203 -13.72 -16.26 -14.98
C ARG A 203 -14.23 -14.83 -14.90
N LEU A 204 -13.35 -13.87 -14.66
CA LEU A 204 -13.70 -12.44 -14.68
C LEU A 204 -14.19 -12.01 -16.06
N ILE A 205 -13.49 -12.43 -17.13
CA ILE A 205 -13.90 -12.17 -18.53
C ILE A 205 -15.26 -12.82 -18.81
N ALA A 206 -15.43 -14.09 -18.48
CA ALA A 206 -16.68 -14.82 -18.74
C ALA A 206 -17.89 -14.20 -18.02
N ARG A 207 -17.67 -13.67 -16.80
CA ARG A 207 -18.71 -13.02 -16.02
C ARG A 207 -19.10 -11.65 -16.59
N ARG A 208 -18.11 -10.87 -17.05
CA ARG A 208 -18.29 -9.51 -17.62
C ARG A 208 -17.58 -9.38 -18.95
N PRO A 209 -18.24 -9.80 -20.04
CA PRO A 209 -17.64 -9.74 -21.38
C PRO A 209 -17.30 -8.32 -21.87
N GLU A 210 -17.83 -7.28 -21.24
CA GLU A 210 -17.47 -5.88 -21.51
C GLU A 210 -16.21 -5.41 -20.77
N ALA A 211 -15.76 -6.17 -19.75
CA ALA A 211 -14.62 -5.76 -18.94
C ALA A 211 -13.29 -5.87 -19.70
N GLN A 212 -12.43 -4.91 -19.47
CA GLN A 212 -11.08 -4.85 -20.02
C GLN A 212 -10.09 -5.19 -18.92
N ILE A 213 -9.31 -6.23 -19.14
CA ILE A 213 -8.35 -6.73 -18.16
C ILE A 213 -7.00 -6.09 -18.42
N VAL A 214 -6.45 -5.42 -17.41
CA VAL A 214 -5.09 -4.87 -17.44
C VAL A 214 -4.25 -5.61 -16.43
N PHE A 215 -3.09 -6.13 -16.83
CA PHE A 215 -2.17 -6.79 -15.91
C PHE A 215 -1.23 -5.77 -15.25
N ASN A 216 -1.09 -5.86 -13.92
CA ASN A 216 -0.12 -5.08 -13.17
C ASN A 216 1.11 -5.94 -12.86
N TYR A 217 2.26 -5.51 -13.34
CA TYR A 217 3.56 -6.18 -13.16
C TYR A 217 4.71 -5.17 -13.22
N ALA A 218 5.85 -5.54 -12.66
CA ALA A 218 7.11 -4.82 -12.83
C ALA A 218 7.96 -5.47 -13.94
N PRO A 219 8.89 -4.72 -14.54
CA PRO A 219 9.82 -5.29 -15.53
C PRO A 219 10.62 -6.48 -14.99
N GLY A 220 11.02 -7.37 -15.89
CA GLY A 220 11.81 -8.57 -15.58
C GLY A 220 10.94 -9.77 -15.24
N LYS A 221 11.13 -10.41 -14.08
CA LYS A 221 10.43 -11.64 -13.72
C LYS A 221 8.91 -11.49 -13.70
N GLU A 222 8.40 -10.40 -13.14
CA GLU A 222 6.94 -10.17 -13.08
C GLU A 222 6.35 -10.01 -14.50
N ALA A 223 7.09 -9.39 -15.44
CA ALA A 223 6.67 -9.31 -16.84
C ALA A 223 6.64 -10.69 -17.53
N ALA A 224 7.59 -11.57 -17.21
CA ALA A 224 7.57 -12.95 -17.72
C ALA A 224 6.36 -13.74 -17.15
N ASP A 225 6.08 -13.59 -15.85
CA ASP A 225 4.89 -14.18 -15.22
C ASP A 225 3.59 -13.66 -15.87
N ALA A 226 3.52 -12.37 -16.20
CA ALA A 226 2.36 -11.77 -16.88
C ALA A 226 2.17 -12.34 -18.29
N ALA A 227 3.26 -12.52 -19.04
CA ALA A 227 3.23 -13.16 -20.36
C ALA A 227 2.75 -14.61 -20.25
N GLU A 228 3.25 -15.38 -19.26
CA GLU A 228 2.79 -16.76 -19.03
C GLU A 228 1.29 -16.83 -18.71
N VAL A 229 0.78 -15.92 -17.87
CA VAL A 229 -0.66 -15.86 -17.57
C VAL A 229 -1.46 -15.50 -18.83
N TYR A 230 -0.95 -14.60 -19.66
CA TYR A 230 -1.57 -14.25 -20.94
C TYR A 230 -1.63 -15.43 -21.91
N ASP A 231 -0.54 -16.22 -22.03
CA ASP A 231 -0.48 -17.45 -22.80
C ASP A 231 -1.50 -18.50 -22.28
N LEU A 232 -1.55 -18.69 -20.96
CA LEU A 232 -2.53 -19.59 -20.32
C LEU A 232 -3.98 -19.15 -20.52
N CYS A 233 -4.23 -17.85 -20.75
CA CYS A 233 -5.54 -17.33 -21.12
C CYS A 233 -5.83 -17.42 -22.62
N GLY A 234 -4.95 -18.00 -23.43
CA GLY A 234 -5.15 -18.18 -24.87
C GLY A 234 -5.10 -16.88 -25.67
N HIS A 235 -4.38 -15.88 -25.20
CA HIS A 235 -4.26 -14.54 -25.79
C HIS A 235 -5.63 -13.85 -25.95
N ASP A 236 -6.50 -13.98 -24.95
CA ASP A 236 -7.85 -13.42 -24.99
C ASP A 236 -7.84 -11.92 -25.27
N ALA A 237 -8.69 -11.48 -26.20
CA ALA A 237 -8.75 -10.10 -26.68
C ALA A 237 -9.20 -9.08 -25.60
N HIS A 238 -9.76 -9.53 -24.49
CA HIS A 238 -10.09 -8.68 -23.35
C HIS A 238 -8.88 -8.31 -22.51
N ILE A 239 -7.70 -8.94 -22.71
CA ILE A 239 -6.49 -8.73 -21.93
C ILE A 239 -5.56 -7.76 -22.66
N PHE A 240 -5.30 -6.61 -22.04
CA PHE A 240 -4.46 -5.55 -22.56
C PHE A 240 -3.06 -5.63 -21.93
N LEU A 241 -2.25 -6.60 -22.35
CA LEU A 241 -0.90 -6.83 -21.80
C LEU A 241 0.04 -5.63 -22.01
N GLY A 242 -0.14 -4.84 -23.09
CA GLY A 242 0.69 -3.68 -23.39
C GLY A 242 0.40 -2.42 -22.57
N VAL A 243 -0.64 -2.43 -21.72
CA VAL A 243 -0.94 -1.31 -20.84
C VAL A 243 -0.06 -1.40 -19.59
N GLU A 244 0.93 -0.52 -19.48
CA GLU A 244 1.91 -0.51 -18.41
C GLU A 244 1.81 0.74 -17.54
N ALA A 245 1.97 0.55 -16.22
CA ALA A 245 2.29 1.63 -15.29
C ALA A 245 3.80 1.58 -14.99
N LYS A 246 4.57 2.45 -15.68
CA LYS A 246 6.05 2.47 -15.61
C LYS A 246 6.61 2.92 -14.25
N SER A 247 5.76 3.42 -13.39
CA SER A 247 6.12 3.88 -12.06
C SER A 247 4.96 3.74 -11.08
N GLN A 248 5.25 3.80 -9.78
CA GLN A 248 4.22 3.82 -8.74
C GLN A 248 3.27 5.02 -8.89
N ARG A 249 3.77 6.16 -9.40
CA ARG A 249 2.94 7.34 -9.69
C ARG A 249 1.97 7.05 -10.84
N GLU A 250 2.43 6.45 -11.92
CA GLU A 250 1.56 6.06 -13.02
C GLU A 250 0.53 4.99 -12.61
N LEU A 251 0.92 4.04 -11.74
CA LEU A 251 -0.02 3.09 -11.15
C LEU A 251 -1.12 3.79 -10.33
N SER A 252 -0.76 4.87 -9.62
CA SER A 252 -1.73 5.71 -8.90
C SER A 252 -2.66 6.44 -9.87
N VAL A 253 -2.15 6.89 -11.03
CA VAL A 253 -2.99 7.49 -12.07
C VAL A 253 -3.89 6.44 -12.72
N LEU A 254 -3.36 5.27 -13.08
CA LEU A 254 -4.15 4.15 -13.60
C LEU A 254 -5.28 3.76 -12.65
N ALA A 255 -5.00 3.74 -11.34
CA ALA A 255 -6.00 3.42 -10.31
C ALA A 255 -7.26 4.28 -10.42
N THR A 256 -7.16 5.53 -10.88
CA THR A 256 -8.34 6.40 -11.04
C THR A 256 -9.33 5.91 -12.10
N PHE A 257 -8.90 5.06 -13.04
CA PHE A 257 -9.71 4.47 -14.10
C PHE A 257 -10.18 3.04 -13.79
N VAL A 258 -9.56 2.38 -12.82
CA VAL A 258 -9.88 1.00 -12.44
C VAL A 258 -11.23 0.92 -11.75
N THR A 259 -12.03 -0.10 -12.09
CA THR A 259 -13.30 -0.43 -11.45
C THR A 259 -13.10 -1.41 -10.30
N PHE A 260 -12.23 -2.40 -10.50
CA PHE A 260 -11.99 -3.48 -9.55
C PHE A 260 -10.54 -3.96 -9.63
N TYR A 261 -9.96 -4.31 -8.48
CA TYR A 261 -8.63 -4.93 -8.39
C TYR A 261 -8.74 -6.37 -7.89
N PHE A 262 -8.11 -7.29 -8.61
CA PHE A 262 -7.85 -8.65 -8.16
C PHE A 262 -6.36 -8.94 -8.18
N GLY A 263 -5.82 -9.68 -7.21
CA GLY A 263 -4.42 -10.12 -7.31
C GLY A 263 -3.80 -10.63 -6.02
N ASN A 264 -2.48 -10.71 -6.04
CA ASN A 264 -1.69 -11.04 -4.87
C ASN A 264 -1.69 -9.86 -3.87
N GLU A 265 -1.44 -10.16 -2.58
CA GLU A 265 -1.23 -9.11 -1.59
C GLU A 265 0.01 -8.28 -1.93
N GLY A 266 -0.07 -6.97 -1.80
CA GLY A 266 1.08 -6.10 -2.08
C GLY A 266 0.76 -4.62 -2.15
N GLY A 267 1.77 -3.83 -2.52
CA GLY A 267 1.67 -2.38 -2.57
C GLY A 267 0.64 -1.84 -3.57
N ALA A 268 0.42 -2.52 -4.70
CA ALA A 268 -0.56 -2.13 -5.70
C ALA A 268 -1.97 -2.06 -5.12
N ARG A 269 -2.37 -3.04 -4.31
CA ARG A 269 -3.68 -3.02 -3.64
C ARG A 269 -3.87 -1.79 -2.77
N HIS A 270 -2.84 -1.35 -2.03
CA HIS A 270 -2.94 -0.15 -1.19
C HIS A 270 -3.13 1.12 -2.03
N ILE A 271 -2.50 1.18 -3.21
CA ILE A 271 -2.74 2.27 -4.17
C ILE A 271 -4.20 2.26 -4.66
N MET A 272 -4.72 1.07 -5.04
CA MET A 272 -6.13 0.95 -5.46
C MET A 272 -7.06 1.41 -4.36
N HIS A 273 -6.86 0.92 -3.14
CA HIS A 273 -7.67 1.28 -1.98
C HIS A 273 -7.64 2.78 -1.68
N ALA A 274 -6.46 3.43 -1.77
CA ALA A 274 -6.31 4.88 -1.58
C ALA A 274 -7.03 5.73 -2.65
N HIS A 275 -7.44 5.12 -3.77
CA HIS A 275 -8.31 5.71 -4.79
C HIS A 275 -9.77 5.22 -4.69
N GLY A 276 -10.16 4.61 -3.58
CA GLY A 276 -11.52 4.14 -3.36
C GLY A 276 -11.93 2.95 -4.22
N LYS A 277 -10.95 2.14 -4.70
CA LYS A 277 -11.25 1.04 -5.62
C LYS A 277 -11.47 -0.26 -4.86
N PRO A 278 -12.63 -0.94 -5.10
CA PRO A 278 -12.89 -2.26 -4.56
C PRO A 278 -11.78 -3.25 -4.92
N SER A 279 -11.43 -4.11 -3.96
CA SER A 279 -10.31 -5.04 -4.18
C SER A 279 -10.54 -6.40 -3.54
N PHE A 280 -10.08 -7.44 -4.24
CA PHE A 280 -9.99 -8.79 -3.70
C PHE A 280 -8.56 -9.31 -3.83
N VAL A 281 -8.00 -9.89 -2.76
CA VAL A 281 -6.62 -10.38 -2.78
C VAL A 281 -6.51 -11.81 -2.30
N VAL A 282 -5.54 -12.54 -2.87
CA VAL A 282 -5.10 -13.82 -2.33
C VAL A 282 -3.94 -13.55 -1.37
N VAL A 283 -4.13 -13.94 -0.11
CA VAL A 283 -3.16 -13.68 0.96
C VAL A 283 -2.23 -14.88 1.12
N SER A 284 -0.95 -14.58 1.17
CA SER A 284 0.08 -15.62 1.32
C SER A 284 -0.01 -16.31 2.68
N PRO A 285 0.29 -17.63 2.75
CA PRO A 285 0.24 -18.41 3.98
C PRO A 285 1.00 -17.80 5.15
N GLY A 286 0.49 -17.96 6.36
CA GLY A 286 1.09 -17.45 7.59
C GLY A 286 0.94 -15.93 7.80
N ARG A 287 0.06 -15.26 7.04
CA ARG A 287 -0.24 -13.83 7.21
C ARG A 287 -1.70 -13.63 7.57
N ASP A 288 -1.94 -12.82 8.60
CA ASP A 288 -3.30 -12.37 8.95
C ASP A 288 -3.70 -11.24 8.01
N PRO A 289 -4.70 -11.45 7.13
CA PRO A 289 -5.16 -10.42 6.18
C PRO A 289 -5.70 -9.17 6.89
N ARG A 290 -6.33 -9.32 8.05
CA ARG A 290 -6.91 -8.21 8.82
C ARG A 290 -5.87 -7.18 9.25
N THR A 291 -4.61 -7.59 9.35
CA THR A 291 -3.49 -6.67 9.65
C THR A 291 -3.33 -5.57 8.59
N TRP A 292 -3.51 -5.93 7.31
CA TRP A 292 -3.12 -5.08 6.18
C TRP A 292 -4.28 -4.63 5.30
N ILE A 293 -5.43 -5.27 5.42
CA ILE A 293 -6.62 -4.91 4.64
C ILE A 293 -7.46 -3.97 5.50
N PRO A 294 -7.63 -2.69 5.11
CA PRO A 294 -8.44 -1.74 5.86
C PRO A 294 -9.90 -2.20 5.95
N CYS A 295 -10.50 -1.96 7.10
CA CYS A 295 -11.94 -2.09 7.33
C CYS A 295 -12.54 -0.68 7.37
N ASP A 296 -12.56 -0.02 6.23
CA ASP A 296 -13.20 1.27 6.02
C ASP A 296 -14.35 1.14 5.01
N ASN A 297 -14.81 2.26 4.45
CA ASN A 297 -15.93 2.27 3.50
C ASN A 297 -15.57 1.77 2.09
N VAL A 298 -14.31 1.44 1.81
CA VAL A 298 -13.89 0.89 0.51
C VAL A 298 -13.98 -0.62 0.56
N PRO A 299 -14.81 -1.25 -0.30
CA PRO A 299 -14.97 -2.69 -0.30
C PRO A 299 -13.65 -3.43 -0.52
N ALA A 300 -13.28 -4.29 0.41
CA ALA A 300 -12.09 -5.11 0.32
C ALA A 300 -12.34 -6.50 0.92
N SER A 301 -11.88 -7.55 0.22
CA SER A 301 -11.99 -8.92 0.70
C SER A 301 -10.77 -9.73 0.31
N TRP A 302 -10.71 -10.96 0.80
CA TRP A 302 -9.55 -11.83 0.61
C TRP A 302 -9.93 -13.31 0.59
N ALA A 303 -8.98 -14.12 0.13
CA ALA A 303 -8.91 -15.54 0.39
C ALA A 303 -7.58 -15.85 1.09
N SER A 304 -7.62 -16.60 2.17
CA SER A 304 -6.45 -17.00 2.95
C SER A 304 -6.48 -18.48 3.28
N LEU A 305 -5.31 -19.05 3.56
CA LEU A 305 -5.20 -20.46 3.92
C LEU A 305 -5.88 -20.77 5.28
N ASP A 306 -5.87 -19.82 6.21
CA ASP A 306 -6.47 -20.00 7.53
C ASP A 306 -8.00 -20.23 7.49
N GLU A 307 -8.64 -19.93 6.36
CA GLU A 307 -10.05 -20.24 6.12
C GLU A 307 -10.27 -21.70 5.70
N LEU A 308 -9.23 -22.39 5.29
CA LEU A 308 -9.26 -23.78 4.79
C LEU A 308 -8.59 -24.76 5.74
N MET A 309 -7.58 -24.30 6.49
CA MET A 309 -6.72 -25.13 7.30
C MET A 309 -6.25 -24.37 8.53
N PRO A 310 -6.46 -24.90 9.75
CA PRO A 310 -5.96 -24.29 10.98
C PRO A 310 -4.42 -24.11 10.97
N PRO A 311 -3.89 -23.05 11.60
CA PRO A 311 -2.45 -22.79 11.59
C PRO A 311 -1.57 -23.96 12.09
N GLU A 312 -2.06 -24.74 13.05
CA GLU A 312 -1.37 -25.93 13.57
C GLU A 312 -1.18 -27.04 12.53
N GLU A 313 -2.09 -27.18 11.58
CA GLU A 313 -1.99 -28.16 10.49
C GLU A 313 -1.09 -27.69 9.35
N GLN A 314 -0.75 -26.40 9.31
CA GLN A 314 0.15 -25.81 8.32
C GLN A 314 1.62 -26.07 8.65
N LEU A 315 1.93 -26.46 9.90
CA LEU A 315 3.30 -26.64 10.38
C LEU A 315 3.99 -27.79 9.65
N GLY A 316 5.21 -27.50 9.15
CA GLY A 316 6.06 -28.51 8.48
C GLY A 316 5.73 -28.79 7.02
N LEU A 317 4.67 -28.21 6.46
CA LEU A 317 4.36 -28.33 5.04
C LEU A 317 5.21 -27.33 4.22
N PRO A 318 5.64 -27.71 2.99
CA PRO A 318 6.30 -26.81 2.08
C PRO A 318 5.42 -25.61 1.74
N TYR A 319 6.04 -24.44 1.61
CA TYR A 319 5.32 -23.17 1.44
C TYR A 319 4.51 -23.10 0.13
N ASP A 320 5.08 -23.62 -0.95
CA ASP A 320 4.44 -23.72 -2.26
C ASP A 320 3.22 -24.66 -2.24
N GLU A 321 3.30 -25.77 -1.48
CA GLU A 321 2.17 -26.66 -1.26
C GLU A 321 1.04 -25.96 -0.49
N LEU A 322 1.39 -25.25 0.60
CA LEU A 322 0.42 -24.47 1.37
C LEU A 322 -0.32 -23.46 0.48
N TYR A 323 0.44 -22.74 -0.35
CA TYR A 323 -0.15 -21.70 -1.21
C TYR A 323 -1.01 -22.30 -2.33
N ALA A 324 -0.63 -23.47 -2.85
CA ALA A 324 -1.43 -24.21 -3.84
C ALA A 324 -2.76 -24.73 -3.28
N ARG A 325 -2.88 -24.91 -1.96
CA ARG A 325 -4.15 -25.34 -1.30
C ARG A 325 -5.23 -24.25 -1.34
N ILE A 326 -4.86 -22.99 -1.49
CA ILE A 326 -5.79 -21.92 -1.81
C ILE A 326 -6.21 -22.09 -3.27
N THR A 327 -7.15 -23.02 -3.53
CA THR A 327 -7.51 -23.42 -4.89
C THR A 327 -8.25 -22.31 -5.64
N PRO A 328 -8.17 -22.26 -6.98
CA PRO A 328 -8.85 -21.22 -7.76
C PRO A 328 -10.38 -21.32 -7.67
N GLN A 329 -10.94 -22.51 -7.46
CA GLN A 329 -12.38 -22.70 -7.24
C GLN A 329 -12.83 -22.06 -5.93
N PHE A 330 -12.07 -22.27 -4.84
CA PHE A 330 -12.34 -21.62 -3.55
C PHE A 330 -12.28 -20.09 -3.68
N VAL A 331 -11.21 -19.59 -4.33
CA VAL A 331 -11.03 -18.13 -4.54
C VAL A 331 -12.18 -17.60 -5.39
N TRP A 332 -12.54 -18.27 -6.50
CA TRP A 332 -13.61 -17.80 -7.37
C TRP A 332 -14.95 -17.69 -6.65
N GLY A 333 -15.35 -18.69 -5.88
CA GLY A 333 -16.61 -18.61 -5.14
C GLY A 333 -16.69 -17.43 -4.17
N LYS A 334 -15.54 -16.98 -3.65
CA LYS A 334 -15.46 -15.76 -2.81
C LYS A 334 -15.46 -14.48 -3.64
N VAL A 335 -14.72 -14.48 -4.75
CA VAL A 335 -14.67 -13.32 -5.68
C VAL A 335 -16.06 -13.06 -6.26
N GLU A 336 -16.75 -14.11 -6.74
CA GLU A 336 -18.08 -14.00 -7.33
C GLU A 336 -19.08 -13.38 -6.34
N ARG A 337 -19.10 -13.89 -5.11
CA ARG A 337 -19.94 -13.32 -4.04
C ARG A 337 -19.58 -11.86 -3.75
N PHE A 338 -18.30 -11.55 -3.65
CA PHE A 338 -17.84 -10.18 -3.42
C PHE A 338 -18.28 -9.22 -4.53
N LEU A 339 -18.20 -9.65 -5.79
CA LEU A 339 -18.67 -8.88 -6.94
C LEU A 339 -20.19 -8.64 -6.88
N ASP A 340 -20.97 -9.70 -6.54
CA ASP A 340 -22.42 -9.59 -6.39
C ASP A 340 -22.83 -8.61 -5.29
N GLU A 341 -22.22 -8.73 -4.12
CA GLU A 341 -22.50 -7.87 -2.96
C GLU A 341 -22.17 -6.39 -3.19
N ASN A 342 -21.25 -6.09 -4.10
CA ASN A 342 -20.79 -4.73 -4.40
C ASN A 342 -21.29 -4.19 -5.76
N GLY A 343 -22.12 -4.95 -6.49
CA GLY A 343 -22.64 -4.53 -7.79
C GLY A 343 -21.59 -4.41 -8.90
N LEU A 344 -20.54 -5.24 -8.83
CA LEU A 344 -19.37 -5.20 -9.70
C LEU A 344 -19.40 -6.28 -10.80
#